data_7b1c57565c652cfcda4bf5f3c85e03ee
#
_entry.id   7b1c57565c652cfcda4bf5f3c85e03ee
#
_cell.length_a   1.000
_cell.length_b   1.000
_cell.length_c   1.000
_cell.angle_alpha   90.00
_cell.angle_beta   90.00
_cell.angle_gamma   90.00
#
_symmetry.space_group_name_H-M   'P 1'
#
loop_
_entity.id
_entity.type
_entity.pdbx_description
1 polymer ?
#
loop_
_entity_poly.entity_id
_entity_poly.type
_entity_poly.pdbx_seq_one_letter_code
_entity_poly.pdbx_strand_id
1 'polypeptide(L)'
;ATTNDMVVFLDADIDPYPDQSIHKLVSPLINDEADFVKGSFARNAGRVTELVAKPLLTILFPGLAHFAQPLSGMIAGKKNYFQKIEFFNDYEVDIGILIDMYLMKARVAEVNIGYIENKSKPWEALGKMSREVSRAILSRAQRHNSNEFSLESVNSLETIQREMNNALRENLSAYHKMIVLDMDDTILTDRFINVCAAEFGFSSKLDELRFNEKDPIILTKRIGLLLKNRTIDDLLYVISNMQMAENIREMVKVYKEKGYLVGIISHSYTLITNYVKQQIGADFSVAHQLEFFEGKATGEVNLPSYFFGSPESICGHSFCKTNALQHVCEQYNVKLKNVIAVGD
;
A
#
# COMPACT_ATOMS: atom_id res chain seq x y z
N ALA A 1 -8.25 -7.23 -37.67
CA ALA A 1 -9.17 -7.99 -36.79
C ALA A 1 -9.16 -9.45 -37.27
N THR A 2 -8.99 -10.40 -36.35
CA THR A 2 -9.03 -11.84 -36.67
C THR A 2 -10.45 -12.27 -37.04
N THR A 3 -10.56 -13.22 -37.98
CA THR A 3 -11.84 -13.85 -38.35
C THR A 3 -12.21 -15.02 -37.43
N ASN A 4 -11.24 -15.50 -36.63
CA ASN A 4 -11.45 -16.65 -35.75
C ASN A 4 -12.24 -16.28 -34.47
N ASP A 5 -12.89 -17.28 -33.88
CA ASP A 5 -13.73 -17.12 -32.68
C ASP A 5 -12.93 -17.10 -31.36
N MET A 6 -11.71 -17.57 -31.38
CA MET A 6 -10.78 -17.59 -30.25
C MET A 6 -9.55 -16.75 -30.53
N VAL A 7 -9.04 -16.10 -29.50
CA VAL A 7 -7.83 -15.25 -29.56
C VAL A 7 -6.88 -15.69 -28.46
N VAL A 8 -5.59 -15.75 -28.80
CA VAL A 8 -4.49 -16.02 -27.86
C VAL A 8 -3.54 -14.83 -27.87
N PHE A 9 -3.15 -14.38 -26.69
CA PHE A 9 -2.09 -13.38 -26.50
C PHE A 9 -0.91 -14.04 -25.80
N LEU A 10 0.27 -13.72 -26.26
CA LEU A 10 1.55 -14.19 -25.70
C LEU A 10 2.49 -13.01 -25.57
N ASP A 11 3.30 -12.97 -24.51
CA ASP A 11 4.34 -11.97 -24.33
C ASP A 11 5.46 -12.16 -25.35
N ALA A 12 5.82 -11.11 -26.09
CA ALA A 12 6.78 -11.20 -27.18
C ALA A 12 8.25 -11.29 -26.72
N ASP A 13 8.50 -11.03 -25.44
CA ASP A 13 9.84 -11.03 -24.83
C ASP A 13 10.20 -12.34 -24.12
N ILE A 14 9.39 -13.39 -24.31
CA ILE A 14 9.63 -14.73 -23.79
C ILE A 14 10.13 -15.65 -24.91
N ASP A 15 11.32 -16.19 -24.75
CA ASP A 15 11.95 -17.13 -25.70
C ASP A 15 12.93 -18.05 -24.95
N PRO A 16 12.76 -19.39 -25.01
CA PRO A 16 11.63 -20.12 -25.64
C PRO A 16 10.38 -20.20 -24.74
N TYR A 17 9.24 -20.33 -25.36
CA TYR A 17 8.02 -20.79 -24.67
C TYR A 17 8.09 -22.29 -24.38
N PRO A 18 7.56 -22.76 -23.24
CA PRO A 18 7.42 -24.18 -22.96
C PRO A 18 6.58 -24.87 -24.06
N ASP A 19 6.94 -26.10 -24.39
CA ASP A 19 6.20 -26.92 -25.34
C ASP A 19 4.72 -27.00 -24.96
N GLN A 20 3.86 -26.96 -25.98
CA GLN A 20 2.41 -27.03 -25.82
C GLN A 20 1.75 -25.86 -25.07
N SER A 21 2.44 -24.74 -24.81
CA SER A 21 1.85 -23.58 -24.11
C SER A 21 0.54 -23.10 -24.75
N ILE A 22 0.52 -22.96 -26.07
CA ILE A 22 -0.69 -22.55 -26.80
C ILE A 22 -1.78 -23.61 -26.67
N HIS A 23 -1.45 -24.89 -26.82
CA HIS A 23 -2.41 -25.98 -26.70
C HIS A 23 -3.05 -26.00 -25.30
N LYS A 24 -2.27 -25.83 -24.24
CA LYS A 24 -2.77 -25.75 -22.87
C LYS A 24 -3.71 -24.58 -22.65
N LEU A 25 -3.40 -23.41 -23.23
CA LEU A 25 -4.24 -22.21 -23.12
C LEU A 25 -5.56 -22.37 -23.86
N VAL A 26 -5.60 -23.03 -25.01
CA VAL A 26 -6.83 -23.14 -25.82
C VAL A 26 -7.68 -24.36 -25.49
N SER A 27 -7.12 -25.43 -24.92
CA SER A 27 -7.84 -26.66 -24.61
C SER A 27 -9.13 -26.45 -23.79
N PRO A 28 -9.14 -25.64 -22.70
CA PRO A 28 -10.38 -25.40 -21.96
C PRO A 28 -11.44 -24.64 -22.77
N LEU A 29 -11.03 -23.83 -23.75
CA LEU A 29 -11.95 -23.10 -24.63
C LEU A 29 -12.56 -24.05 -25.67
N ILE A 30 -11.76 -24.96 -26.23
CA ILE A 30 -12.20 -25.97 -27.22
C ILE A 30 -13.19 -26.96 -26.58
N ASN A 31 -12.89 -27.38 -25.35
CA ASN A 31 -13.73 -28.29 -24.56
C ASN A 31 -14.98 -27.62 -23.96
N ASP A 32 -15.16 -26.32 -24.19
CA ASP A 32 -16.22 -25.50 -23.58
C ASP A 32 -16.23 -25.52 -22.04
N GLU A 33 -15.08 -25.72 -21.42
CA GLU A 33 -14.88 -25.67 -19.97
C GLU A 33 -14.68 -24.22 -19.44
N ALA A 34 -14.17 -23.33 -20.31
CA ALA A 34 -13.91 -21.94 -20.00
C ALA A 34 -14.27 -21.01 -21.17
N ASP A 35 -14.44 -19.73 -20.88
CA ASP A 35 -14.60 -18.65 -21.86
C ASP A 35 -13.36 -17.75 -21.93
N PHE A 36 -12.58 -17.76 -20.85
CA PHE A 36 -11.28 -17.07 -20.74
C PHE A 36 -10.32 -17.91 -19.92
N VAL A 37 -9.07 -18.01 -20.38
CA VAL A 37 -7.99 -18.80 -19.77
C VAL A 37 -6.77 -17.93 -19.56
N LYS A 38 -6.18 -18.01 -18.38
CA LYS A 38 -4.93 -17.35 -18.02
C LYS A 38 -3.84 -18.37 -17.78
N GLY A 39 -2.67 -18.16 -18.38
CA GLY A 39 -1.51 -19.03 -18.20
C GLY A 39 -0.79 -18.70 -16.90
N SER A 40 -0.59 -19.70 -16.05
CA SER A 40 0.33 -19.64 -14.93
C SER A 40 1.62 -20.40 -15.23
N PHE A 41 2.70 -20.01 -14.58
CA PHE A 41 4.01 -20.64 -14.76
C PHE A 41 4.85 -20.50 -13.51
N ALA A 42 5.74 -21.43 -13.27
CA ALA A 42 6.70 -21.33 -12.18
C ALA A 42 7.76 -20.26 -12.53
N ARG A 43 8.00 -19.34 -11.63
CA ARG A 43 9.07 -18.33 -11.73
C ARG A 43 9.54 -17.86 -10.36
N ASN A 44 10.79 -17.37 -10.32
CA ASN A 44 11.41 -16.84 -9.09
C ASN A 44 11.06 -15.36 -8.80
N ALA A 45 10.26 -14.71 -9.63
CA ALA A 45 9.95 -13.29 -9.49
C ALA A 45 8.46 -13.02 -9.72
N GLY A 46 7.83 -12.36 -8.80
CA GLY A 46 6.40 -12.01 -8.85
C GLY A 46 6.03 -11.00 -7.78
N ARG A 47 6.98 -10.11 -7.43
CA ARG A 47 6.82 -9.18 -6.30
C ARG A 47 5.55 -8.35 -6.36
N VAL A 48 5.22 -7.77 -7.51
CA VAL A 48 3.96 -7.02 -7.68
C VAL A 48 2.75 -7.95 -7.64
N THR A 49 2.88 -9.18 -8.14
CA THR A 49 1.84 -10.20 -8.02
C THR A 49 1.53 -10.52 -6.56
N GLU A 50 2.57 -10.84 -5.77
CA GLU A 50 2.40 -11.26 -4.37
C GLU A 50 2.07 -10.08 -3.45
N LEU A 51 2.69 -8.92 -3.66
CA LEU A 51 2.59 -7.78 -2.73
C LEU A 51 1.46 -6.81 -3.05
N VAL A 52 0.92 -6.84 -4.28
CA VAL A 52 -0.10 -5.88 -4.72
C VAL A 52 -1.32 -6.59 -5.28
N ALA A 53 -1.15 -7.39 -6.35
CA ALA A 53 -2.30 -7.93 -7.06
C ALA A 53 -3.10 -8.94 -6.23
N LYS A 54 -2.46 -9.96 -5.66
CA LYS A 54 -3.15 -10.99 -4.85
C LYS A 54 -3.86 -10.41 -3.62
N PRO A 55 -3.21 -9.59 -2.77
CA PRO A 55 -3.89 -8.95 -1.65
C PRO A 55 -5.12 -8.14 -2.05
N LEU A 56 -4.99 -7.29 -3.07
CA LEU A 56 -6.12 -6.49 -3.54
C LEU A 56 -7.24 -7.34 -4.15
N LEU A 57 -6.90 -8.39 -4.90
CA LEU A 57 -7.90 -9.32 -5.45
C LEU A 57 -8.62 -10.08 -4.33
N THR A 58 -7.90 -10.54 -3.32
CA THR A 58 -8.49 -11.26 -2.18
C THR A 58 -9.61 -10.45 -1.51
N ILE A 59 -9.46 -9.14 -1.44
CA ILE A 59 -10.41 -8.25 -0.79
C ILE A 59 -11.52 -7.80 -1.73
N LEU A 60 -11.15 -7.33 -2.91
CA LEU A 60 -12.05 -6.65 -3.80
C LEU A 60 -12.73 -7.59 -4.80
N PHE A 61 -12.09 -8.72 -5.10
CA PHE A 61 -12.57 -9.75 -6.04
C PHE A 61 -12.22 -11.15 -5.54
N PRO A 62 -12.82 -11.63 -4.42
CA PRO A 62 -12.46 -12.91 -3.79
C PRO A 62 -12.52 -14.11 -4.74
N GLY A 63 -13.40 -14.06 -5.73
CA GLY A 63 -13.50 -15.10 -6.77
C GLY A 63 -12.26 -15.22 -7.66
N LEU A 64 -11.36 -14.22 -7.66
CA LEU A 64 -10.09 -14.23 -8.40
C LEU A 64 -8.85 -14.46 -7.51
N ALA A 65 -9.03 -14.60 -6.21
CA ALA A 65 -7.92 -14.74 -5.26
C ALA A 65 -7.09 -16.01 -5.46
N HIS A 66 -7.68 -17.04 -6.07
CA HIS A 66 -7.02 -18.33 -6.33
C HIS A 66 -6.02 -18.30 -7.49
N PHE A 67 -6.01 -17.26 -8.32
CA PHE A 67 -5.09 -17.18 -9.46
C PHE A 67 -3.64 -17.07 -8.98
N ALA A 68 -2.79 -18.00 -9.44
CA ALA A 68 -1.38 -18.00 -9.11
C ALA A 68 -0.63 -16.84 -9.80
N GLN A 69 -1.02 -16.53 -11.06
CA GLN A 69 -0.38 -15.50 -11.88
C GLN A 69 -1.40 -14.51 -12.48
N PRO A 70 -2.09 -13.70 -11.66
CA PRO A 70 -3.12 -12.78 -12.17
C PRO A 70 -2.59 -11.70 -13.11
N LEU A 71 -1.28 -11.42 -13.09
CA LEU A 71 -0.59 -10.45 -13.96
C LEU A 71 0.06 -11.09 -15.19
N SER A 72 -0.22 -12.35 -15.51
CA SER A 72 0.32 -13.00 -16.70
C SER A 72 -0.29 -12.42 -17.99
N GLY A 73 0.53 -12.08 -18.98
CA GLY A 73 0.09 -11.67 -20.32
C GLY A 73 -0.26 -12.85 -21.24
N MET A 74 0.06 -14.10 -20.82
CA MET A 74 -0.30 -15.28 -21.58
C MET A 74 -1.75 -15.64 -21.31
N ILE A 75 -2.64 -15.32 -22.27
CA ILE A 75 -4.08 -15.48 -22.13
C ILE A 75 -4.70 -16.03 -23.41
N ALA A 76 -5.80 -16.71 -23.25
CA ALA A 76 -6.66 -17.11 -24.36
C ALA A 76 -8.14 -16.87 -24.01
N GLY A 77 -8.98 -16.60 -24.98
CA GLY A 77 -10.40 -16.39 -24.72
C GLY A 77 -11.25 -16.32 -25.99
N LYS A 78 -12.54 -16.41 -25.78
CA LYS A 78 -13.53 -16.23 -26.84
C LYS A 78 -13.57 -14.76 -27.27
N LYS A 79 -13.47 -14.51 -28.56
CA LYS A 79 -13.36 -13.18 -29.17
C LYS A 79 -14.49 -12.23 -28.76
N ASN A 80 -15.71 -12.73 -28.62
CA ASN A 80 -16.88 -11.95 -28.28
C ASN A 80 -16.78 -11.25 -26.90
N TYR A 81 -15.99 -11.79 -25.95
CA TYR A 81 -15.71 -11.16 -24.68
C TYR A 81 -14.69 -10.03 -24.84
N PHE A 82 -13.59 -10.27 -25.58
CA PHE A 82 -12.58 -9.25 -25.83
C PHE A 82 -13.12 -8.02 -26.58
N GLN A 83 -14.16 -8.18 -27.39
CA GLN A 83 -14.81 -7.06 -28.08
C GLN A 83 -15.62 -6.14 -27.17
N LYS A 84 -15.90 -6.56 -25.93
CA LYS A 84 -16.72 -5.82 -24.97
C LYS A 84 -15.91 -5.12 -23.88
N ILE A 85 -14.61 -5.35 -23.83
CA ILE A 85 -13.73 -4.76 -22.83
C ILE A 85 -12.87 -3.64 -23.41
N GLU A 86 -12.45 -2.71 -22.55
CA GLU A 86 -11.53 -1.67 -22.86
C GLU A 86 -10.09 -2.14 -22.56
N PHE A 87 -9.22 -2.08 -23.58
CA PHE A 87 -7.80 -2.41 -23.41
C PHE A 87 -7.08 -1.18 -22.88
N PHE A 88 -6.44 -1.32 -21.75
CA PHE A 88 -5.60 -0.28 -21.17
C PHE A 88 -4.17 -0.40 -21.69
N ASN A 89 -3.42 0.70 -21.55
CA ASN A 89 -1.99 0.72 -21.88
C ASN A 89 -1.16 0.23 -20.68
N ASP A 90 0.07 -0.17 -20.96
CA ASP A 90 1.08 -0.57 -19.96
C ASP A 90 0.63 -1.77 -19.07
N TYR A 91 1.09 -1.80 -17.81
CA TYR A 91 0.90 -2.92 -16.86
C TYR A 91 -0.53 -3.09 -16.32
N GLU A 92 -1.45 -2.20 -16.68
CA GLU A 92 -2.87 -2.28 -16.28
C GLU A 92 -3.64 -3.33 -17.08
N VAL A 93 -3.16 -3.66 -18.29
CA VAL A 93 -3.90 -4.47 -19.26
C VAL A 93 -4.21 -5.88 -18.75
N ASP A 94 -3.22 -6.58 -18.22
CA ASP A 94 -3.36 -8.00 -17.88
C ASP A 94 -4.33 -8.27 -16.74
N ILE A 95 -4.22 -7.45 -15.67
CA ILE A 95 -5.13 -7.54 -14.53
C ILE A 95 -6.50 -6.98 -14.88
N GLY A 96 -6.53 -5.94 -15.70
CA GLY A 96 -7.78 -5.35 -16.18
C GLY A 96 -8.63 -6.32 -16.94
N ILE A 97 -8.06 -7.02 -17.93
CA ILE A 97 -8.75 -8.07 -18.71
C ILE A 97 -9.30 -9.15 -17.78
N LEU A 98 -8.50 -9.66 -16.84
CA LEU A 98 -8.95 -10.71 -15.91
C LEU A 98 -10.19 -10.27 -15.10
N ILE A 99 -10.15 -9.06 -14.54
CA ILE A 99 -11.28 -8.53 -13.76
C ILE A 99 -12.49 -8.29 -14.66
N ASP A 100 -12.31 -7.69 -15.83
CA ASP A 100 -13.41 -7.41 -16.74
C ASP A 100 -14.10 -8.70 -17.22
N MET A 101 -13.33 -9.77 -17.52
CA MET A 101 -13.87 -11.09 -17.82
C MET A 101 -14.71 -11.66 -16.66
N TYR A 102 -14.19 -11.57 -15.44
CA TYR A 102 -14.89 -12.01 -14.24
C TYR A 102 -16.19 -11.23 -14.01
N LEU A 103 -16.18 -9.91 -14.17
CA LEU A 103 -17.35 -9.04 -14.00
C LEU A 103 -18.43 -9.31 -15.07
N MET A 104 -18.03 -9.70 -16.27
CA MET A 104 -18.95 -10.16 -17.33
C MET A 104 -19.47 -11.59 -17.11
N LYS A 105 -19.13 -12.21 -15.97
CA LYS A 105 -19.51 -13.60 -15.63
C LYS A 105 -19.02 -14.63 -16.67
N ALA A 106 -17.90 -14.34 -17.34
CA ALA A 106 -17.22 -15.35 -18.14
C ALA A 106 -16.69 -16.47 -17.22
N ARG A 107 -16.70 -17.69 -17.70
CA ARG A 107 -16.03 -18.81 -17.01
C ARG A 107 -14.53 -18.63 -17.15
N VAL A 108 -13.88 -18.15 -16.07
CA VAL A 108 -12.45 -17.89 -16.05
C VAL A 108 -11.69 -19.11 -15.48
N ALA A 109 -10.60 -19.49 -16.13
CA ALA A 109 -9.76 -20.61 -15.71
C ALA A 109 -8.28 -20.21 -15.71
N GLU A 110 -7.48 -20.89 -14.91
CA GLU A 110 -6.01 -20.80 -14.94
C GLU A 110 -5.41 -22.15 -15.31
N VAL A 111 -4.42 -22.14 -16.22
CA VAL A 111 -3.71 -23.34 -16.64
C VAL A 111 -2.21 -23.18 -16.46
N ASN A 112 -1.54 -24.22 -15.97
CA ASN A 112 -0.08 -24.18 -15.82
C ASN A 112 0.58 -24.52 -17.17
N ILE A 113 1.27 -23.53 -17.75
CA ILE A 113 1.95 -23.68 -19.05
C ILE A 113 3.42 -24.15 -18.90
N GLY A 114 3.92 -24.31 -17.68
CA GLY A 114 5.25 -24.84 -17.40
C GLY A 114 6.16 -23.86 -16.68
N TYR A 115 7.45 -23.94 -16.92
CA TYR A 115 8.47 -23.04 -16.36
C TYR A 115 8.89 -22.01 -17.40
N ILE A 116 8.96 -20.75 -16.99
CA ILE A 116 9.46 -19.64 -17.82
C ILE A 116 10.55 -18.93 -17.04
N GLU A 117 11.73 -18.86 -17.62
CA GLU A 117 12.81 -18.03 -17.11
C GLU A 117 12.55 -16.58 -17.45
N ASN A 118 12.33 -15.76 -16.42
CA ASN A 118 12.09 -14.33 -16.60
C ASN A 118 13.04 -13.51 -15.72
N LYS A 119 13.69 -12.49 -16.30
CA LYS A 119 14.58 -11.61 -15.57
C LYS A 119 13.78 -10.71 -14.64
N SER A 120 14.17 -10.65 -13.37
CA SER A 120 13.55 -9.75 -12.40
C SER A 120 13.84 -8.28 -12.76
N LYS A 121 12.80 -7.44 -12.72
CA LYS A 121 12.97 -5.99 -12.87
C LYS A 121 13.59 -5.38 -11.61
N PRO A 122 14.42 -4.33 -11.74
CA PRO A 122 14.93 -3.60 -10.57
C PRO A 122 13.79 -2.95 -9.78
N TRP A 123 14.03 -2.66 -8.48
CA TRP A 123 13.02 -2.14 -7.57
C TRP A 123 12.37 -0.83 -8.06
N GLU A 124 13.16 0.04 -8.66
CA GLU A 124 12.71 1.34 -9.17
C GLU A 124 11.63 1.19 -10.25
N ALA A 125 11.75 0.17 -11.09
CA ALA A 125 10.76 -0.14 -12.14
C ALA A 125 9.46 -0.73 -11.57
N LEU A 126 9.51 -1.37 -10.39
CA LEU A 126 8.33 -1.96 -9.76
C LEU A 126 7.35 -0.91 -9.22
N GLY A 127 7.81 0.28 -8.86
CA GLY A 127 6.95 1.35 -8.34
C GLY A 127 5.91 1.83 -9.35
N LYS A 128 6.28 1.98 -10.63
CA LYS A 128 5.32 2.31 -11.71
C LYS A 128 4.30 1.19 -11.87
N MET A 129 4.77 -0.05 -12.05
CA MET A 129 3.93 -1.22 -12.23
C MET A 129 2.95 -1.42 -11.06
N SER A 130 3.41 -1.27 -9.81
CA SER A 130 2.55 -1.40 -8.63
C SER A 130 1.41 -0.38 -8.62
N ARG A 131 1.70 0.90 -8.95
CA ARG A 131 0.66 1.94 -9.02
C ARG A 131 -0.37 1.67 -10.12
N GLU A 132 0.07 1.24 -11.29
CA GLU A 132 -0.81 0.94 -12.42
C GLU A 132 -1.71 -0.26 -12.12
N VAL A 133 -1.15 -1.35 -11.63
CA VAL A 133 -1.90 -2.53 -11.19
C VAL A 133 -2.90 -2.18 -10.09
N SER A 134 -2.50 -1.41 -9.08
CA SER A 134 -3.41 -0.96 -8.01
C SER A 134 -4.55 -0.13 -8.58
N ARG A 135 -4.25 0.83 -9.47
CA ARG A 135 -5.26 1.69 -10.11
C ARG A 135 -6.26 0.85 -10.91
N ALA A 136 -5.78 -0.12 -11.68
CA ALA A 136 -6.63 -1.00 -12.49
C ALA A 136 -7.63 -1.78 -11.62
N ILE A 137 -7.17 -2.33 -10.49
CA ILE A 137 -8.01 -3.09 -9.55
C ILE A 137 -9.02 -2.17 -8.85
N LEU A 138 -8.53 -1.05 -8.27
CA LEU A 138 -9.38 -0.13 -7.50
C LEU A 138 -10.44 0.55 -8.36
N SER A 139 -10.10 0.97 -9.58
CA SER A 139 -11.07 1.62 -10.49
C SER A 139 -12.21 0.66 -10.89
N ARG A 140 -11.92 -0.63 -11.05
CA ARG A 140 -12.95 -1.63 -11.36
C ARG A 140 -13.79 -1.98 -10.15
N ALA A 141 -13.18 -2.09 -8.97
CA ALA A 141 -13.90 -2.28 -7.72
C ALA A 141 -14.86 -1.12 -7.45
N GLN A 142 -14.42 0.12 -7.65
CA GLN A 142 -15.25 1.30 -7.47
C GLN A 142 -16.44 1.34 -8.45
N ARG A 143 -16.26 0.94 -9.71
CA ARG A 143 -17.36 0.86 -10.69
C ARG A 143 -18.36 -0.24 -10.36
N HIS A 144 -17.90 -1.34 -9.78
CA HIS A 144 -18.73 -2.51 -9.48
C HIS A 144 -19.47 -2.38 -8.14
N ASN A 145 -18.81 -1.82 -7.11
CA ASN A 145 -19.31 -1.74 -5.73
C ASN A 145 -19.82 -0.35 -5.36
N SER A 146 -20.43 0.39 -6.27
CA SER A 146 -20.97 1.72 -5.96
C SER A 146 -21.99 1.76 -4.80
N ASN A 147 -22.38 0.61 -4.23
CA ASN A 147 -23.34 0.51 -3.13
C ASN A 147 -22.92 -0.34 -1.90
N GLU A 148 -21.74 -0.98 -1.88
CA GLU A 148 -21.36 -1.85 -0.76
C GLU A 148 -19.87 -1.74 -0.38
N PHE A 149 -19.46 -0.58 0.13
CA PHE A 149 -18.29 -0.54 1.01
C PHE A 149 -18.78 -0.84 2.43
N SER A 150 -18.78 -2.11 2.81
CA SER A 150 -19.11 -2.50 4.18
C SER A 150 -17.89 -2.39 5.10
N LEU A 151 -18.16 -2.21 6.40
CA LEU A 151 -17.14 -2.20 7.48
C LEU A 151 -16.25 -3.46 7.53
N GLU A 152 -16.66 -4.57 6.90
CA GLU A 152 -15.85 -5.79 6.75
C GLU A 152 -14.64 -5.61 5.84
N SER A 153 -14.68 -4.65 4.89
CA SER A 153 -13.52 -4.32 4.05
C SER A 153 -12.40 -3.60 4.81
N VAL A 154 -12.68 -2.98 5.95
CA VAL A 154 -11.66 -2.32 6.80
C VAL A 154 -10.77 -3.33 7.51
N ASN A 155 -11.33 -4.44 7.99
CA ASN A 155 -10.56 -5.55 8.58
C ASN A 155 -9.64 -6.21 7.54
N SER A 156 -10.00 -6.13 6.27
CA SER A 156 -9.21 -6.63 5.16
C SER A 156 -7.99 -5.75 4.86
N LEU A 157 -8.08 -4.42 5.05
CA LEU A 157 -6.94 -3.49 4.92
C LEU A 157 -5.86 -3.77 5.97
N GLU A 158 -6.22 -4.12 7.19
CA GLU A 158 -5.26 -4.53 8.22
C GLU A 158 -4.56 -5.85 7.86
N THR A 159 -5.29 -6.78 7.24
CA THR A 159 -4.72 -8.04 6.76
C THR A 159 -3.75 -7.80 5.60
N ILE A 160 -4.07 -6.89 4.66
CA ILE A 160 -3.15 -6.49 3.58
C ILE A 160 -1.90 -5.85 4.18
N GLN A 161 -2.04 -4.89 5.07
CA GLN A 161 -0.89 -4.24 5.70
C GLN A 161 -0.01 -5.26 6.41
N ARG A 162 -0.61 -6.26 7.06
CA ARG A 162 0.12 -7.32 7.74
C ARG A 162 0.83 -8.26 6.76
N GLU A 163 0.20 -8.64 5.66
CA GLU A 163 0.81 -9.50 4.63
C GLU A 163 1.88 -8.76 3.83
N MET A 164 1.63 -7.50 3.45
CA MET A 164 2.65 -6.63 2.86
C MET A 164 3.84 -6.43 3.80
N ASN A 165 3.59 -6.23 5.09
CA ASN A 165 4.64 -6.12 6.10
C ASN A 165 5.41 -7.44 6.25
N ASN A 166 4.76 -8.59 6.22
CA ASN A 166 5.42 -9.90 6.31
C ASN A 166 6.31 -10.16 5.09
N ALA A 167 5.84 -9.85 3.89
CA ALA A 167 6.62 -10.00 2.66
C ALA A 167 7.78 -8.98 2.58
N LEU A 168 7.61 -7.77 3.13
CA LEU A 168 8.69 -6.80 3.30
C LEU A 168 9.72 -7.29 4.33
N ARG A 169 9.31 -7.99 5.40
CA ARG A 169 10.20 -8.56 6.43
C ARG A 169 11.21 -9.55 5.86
N GLU A 170 10.81 -10.41 4.94
CA GLU A 170 11.74 -11.36 4.29
C GLU A 170 12.84 -10.66 3.49
N ASN A 171 12.56 -9.48 2.95
CA ASN A 171 13.52 -8.68 2.19
C ASN A 171 14.29 -7.66 3.06
N LEU A 172 13.75 -7.27 4.22
CA LEU A 172 14.36 -6.30 5.15
C LEU A 172 15.25 -6.95 6.21
N SER A 173 15.33 -8.28 6.26
CA SER A 173 16.27 -9.01 7.14
C SER A 173 17.75 -8.66 6.90
N ALA A 174 18.06 -7.91 5.84
CA ALA A 174 19.39 -7.38 5.55
C ALA A 174 19.76 -6.12 6.37
N TYR A 175 18.78 -5.40 6.94
CA TYR A 175 19.06 -4.18 7.69
C TYR A 175 19.33 -4.50 9.16
N HIS A 176 20.53 -4.15 9.63
CA HIS A 176 20.93 -4.32 11.04
C HIS A 176 20.97 -3.01 11.82
N LYS A 177 20.70 -1.89 11.16
CA LYS A 177 20.76 -0.54 11.72
C LYS A 177 19.53 0.26 11.30
N MET A 178 19.06 1.12 12.18
CA MET A 178 17.88 1.95 11.93
C MET A 178 18.14 3.38 12.41
N ILE A 179 17.57 4.34 11.69
CA ILE A 179 17.39 5.70 12.19
C ILE A 179 15.91 6.03 12.18
N VAL A 180 15.41 6.54 13.28
CA VAL A 180 14.03 6.95 13.46
C VAL A 180 13.99 8.43 13.75
N LEU A 181 13.17 9.14 13.00
CA LEU A 181 13.01 10.58 13.06
C LEU A 181 11.62 10.90 13.63
N ASP A 182 11.55 11.86 14.53
CA ASP A 182 10.29 12.52 14.80
C ASP A 182 9.89 13.41 13.62
N MET A 183 8.63 13.76 13.49
CA MET A 183 8.16 14.60 12.39
C MET A 183 8.05 16.07 12.80
N ASP A 184 7.22 16.35 13.78
CA ASP A 184 6.92 17.70 14.23
C ASP A 184 8.15 18.28 14.99
N ASP A 185 8.50 19.52 14.75
CA ASP A 185 9.68 20.22 15.33
C ASP A 185 11.04 19.52 15.05
N THR A 186 11.07 18.52 14.16
CA THR A 186 12.28 17.76 13.80
C THR A 186 12.49 17.70 12.28
N ILE A 187 11.61 16.97 11.55
CA ILE A 187 11.60 16.99 10.08
C ILE A 187 10.91 18.25 9.58
N LEU A 188 9.80 18.63 10.22
CA LEU A 188 9.09 19.88 9.99
C LEU A 188 9.60 20.93 10.99
N THR A 189 9.69 22.17 10.55
CA THR A 189 10.12 23.30 11.40
C THR A 189 9.03 23.78 12.35
N ASP A 190 7.81 23.23 12.25
CA ASP A 190 6.68 23.53 13.13
C ASP A 190 5.80 22.28 13.26
N ARG A 191 4.88 22.29 14.22
CA ARG A 191 3.92 21.20 14.41
C ARG A 191 2.78 21.31 13.41
N PHE A 192 2.51 20.22 12.71
CA PHE A 192 1.43 20.17 11.71
C PHE A 192 0.09 20.71 12.25
N ILE A 193 -0.29 20.31 13.47
CA ILE A 193 -1.57 20.74 14.06
C ILE A 193 -1.60 22.24 14.39
N ASN A 194 -0.45 22.87 14.69
CA ASN A 194 -0.40 24.31 14.92
C ASN A 194 -0.67 25.08 13.62
N VAL A 195 -0.04 24.63 12.54
CA VAL A 195 -0.25 25.25 11.22
C VAL A 195 -1.70 25.07 10.76
N CYS A 196 -2.28 23.87 10.97
CA CYS A 196 -3.71 23.66 10.75
C CYS A 196 -4.59 24.60 11.59
N ALA A 197 -4.20 24.81 12.86
CA ALA A 197 -4.97 25.67 13.76
C ALA A 197 -4.96 27.12 13.31
N ALA A 198 -3.84 27.60 12.82
CA ALA A 198 -3.72 28.94 12.24
C ALA A 198 -4.52 29.06 10.93
N GLU A 199 -4.35 28.11 10.01
CA GLU A 199 -5.00 28.13 8.70
C GLU A 199 -6.52 28.01 8.80
N PHE A 200 -7.02 27.16 9.70
CA PHE A 200 -8.43 26.89 9.85
C PHE A 200 -9.12 27.66 10.98
N GLY A 201 -8.40 28.53 11.69
CA GLY A 201 -8.94 29.44 12.69
C GLY A 201 -9.38 28.80 14.01
N PHE A 202 -8.68 27.76 14.49
CA PHE A 202 -8.99 27.11 15.78
C PHE A 202 -7.84 27.16 16.80
N SER A 203 -6.85 28.07 16.64
CA SER A 203 -5.68 28.16 17.53
C SER A 203 -6.06 28.30 19.01
N SER A 204 -6.97 29.22 19.35
CA SER A 204 -7.42 29.40 20.74
C SER A 204 -8.05 28.14 21.34
N LYS A 205 -8.80 27.35 20.54
CA LYS A 205 -9.37 26.08 21.02
C LYS A 205 -8.29 25.01 21.24
N LEU A 206 -7.27 24.98 20.39
CA LEU A 206 -6.15 24.07 20.54
C LEU A 206 -5.36 24.37 21.81
N ASP A 207 -5.10 25.67 22.10
CA ASP A 207 -4.39 26.09 23.31
C ASP A 207 -5.21 25.79 24.58
N GLU A 208 -6.51 26.03 24.55
CA GLU A 208 -7.43 25.67 25.63
C GLU A 208 -7.44 24.17 25.90
N LEU A 209 -7.47 23.33 24.86
CA LEU A 209 -7.40 21.88 25.00
C LEU A 209 -6.07 21.43 25.63
N ARG A 210 -4.95 21.95 25.20
CA ARG A 210 -3.64 21.62 25.76
C ARG A 210 -3.48 22.05 27.21
N PHE A 211 -4.10 23.16 27.59
CA PHE A 211 -4.09 23.64 28.96
C PHE A 211 -4.93 22.76 29.90
N ASN A 212 -6.13 22.40 29.45
CA ASN A 212 -7.13 21.71 30.28
C ASN A 212 -6.96 20.19 30.31
N GLU A 213 -6.48 19.57 29.24
CA GLU A 213 -6.35 18.11 29.12
C GLU A 213 -4.90 17.66 29.34
N LYS A 214 -4.72 16.81 30.35
CA LYS A 214 -3.39 16.27 30.73
C LYS A 214 -3.20 14.82 30.29
N ASP A 215 -4.29 14.11 29.98
CA ASP A 215 -4.21 12.76 29.45
C ASP A 215 -3.85 12.82 27.96
N PRO A 216 -2.69 12.28 27.56
CA PRO A 216 -2.21 12.38 26.16
C PRO A 216 -3.12 11.61 25.18
N ILE A 217 -3.81 10.56 25.64
CA ILE A 217 -4.73 9.77 24.83
C ILE A 217 -5.98 10.60 24.52
N ILE A 218 -6.57 11.18 25.57
CA ILE A 218 -7.77 12.02 25.45
C ILE A 218 -7.43 13.27 24.65
N LEU A 219 -6.27 13.90 24.92
CA LEU A 219 -5.80 15.08 24.18
C LEU A 219 -5.69 14.78 22.69
N THR A 220 -5.02 13.68 22.30
CA THR A 220 -4.86 13.28 20.90
C THR A 220 -6.22 13.11 20.20
N LYS A 221 -7.17 12.44 20.84
CA LYS A 221 -8.53 12.27 20.29
C LYS A 221 -9.28 13.59 20.16
N ARG A 222 -9.20 14.47 21.17
CA ARG A 222 -9.85 15.79 21.12
C ARG A 222 -9.25 16.71 20.07
N ILE A 223 -7.93 16.63 19.83
CA ILE A 223 -7.28 17.35 18.74
C ILE A 223 -7.81 16.86 17.39
N GLY A 224 -8.00 15.56 17.20
CA GLY A 224 -8.61 15.02 16.00
C GLY A 224 -9.98 15.62 15.69
N LEU A 225 -10.82 15.85 16.72
CA LEU A 225 -12.14 16.48 16.56
C LEU A 225 -12.07 17.92 16.01
N LEU A 226 -10.97 18.65 16.22
CA LEU A 226 -10.77 19.98 15.65
C LEU A 226 -10.60 19.95 14.13
N LEU A 227 -10.20 18.80 13.57
CA LEU A 227 -10.05 18.58 12.13
C LEU A 227 -11.33 18.06 11.46
N LYS A 228 -12.42 17.87 12.22
CA LYS A 228 -13.69 17.37 11.68
C LYS A 228 -14.16 18.20 10.50
N ASN A 229 -14.64 17.53 9.45
CA ASN A 229 -15.11 18.06 8.18
C ASN A 229 -14.02 18.70 7.28
N ARG A 230 -12.73 18.66 7.67
CA ARG A 230 -11.65 19.05 6.76
C ARG A 230 -11.44 17.96 5.72
N THR A 231 -11.24 18.38 4.48
CA THR A 231 -10.99 17.45 3.39
C THR A 231 -9.55 16.93 3.43
N ILE A 232 -9.31 15.80 2.77
CA ILE A 232 -7.95 15.30 2.54
C ILE A 232 -7.09 16.36 1.85
N ASP A 233 -7.66 17.06 0.87
CA ASP A 233 -6.97 18.11 0.11
C ASP A 233 -6.62 19.32 0.99
N ASP A 234 -7.50 19.73 1.92
CA ASP A 234 -7.18 20.79 2.89
C ASP A 234 -5.94 20.42 3.73
N LEU A 235 -5.89 19.20 4.24
CA LEU A 235 -4.77 18.74 5.06
C LEU A 235 -3.48 18.56 4.24
N LEU A 236 -3.58 18.06 3.01
CA LEU A 236 -2.44 17.95 2.09
C LEU A 236 -1.95 19.34 1.64
N TYR A 237 -2.83 20.30 1.47
CA TYR A 237 -2.46 21.70 1.18
C TYR A 237 -1.61 22.27 2.32
N VAL A 238 -2.03 22.11 3.57
CA VAL A 238 -1.26 22.59 4.73
C VAL A 238 0.13 21.97 4.74
N ILE A 239 0.22 20.63 4.70
CA ILE A 239 1.53 19.95 4.81
C ILE A 239 2.45 20.26 3.61
N SER A 240 1.91 20.45 2.41
CA SER A 240 2.72 20.78 1.23
C SER A 240 3.37 22.17 1.31
N ASN A 241 2.79 23.09 2.10
CA ASN A 241 3.31 24.43 2.31
C ASN A 241 4.18 24.56 3.59
N MET A 242 4.29 23.49 4.38
CA MET A 242 5.17 23.50 5.56
C MET A 242 6.64 23.38 5.18
N GLN A 243 7.48 24.13 5.90
CA GLN A 243 8.92 24.08 5.71
C GLN A 243 9.50 22.84 6.39
N MET A 244 10.37 22.13 5.67
CA MET A 244 11.16 21.03 6.22
C MET A 244 12.54 21.52 6.65
N ALA A 245 13.15 20.82 7.61
CA ALA A 245 14.51 21.06 8.05
C ALA A 245 15.50 21.01 6.87
N GLU A 246 16.48 21.90 6.89
CA GLU A 246 17.49 21.95 5.84
C GLU A 246 18.25 20.63 5.74
N ASN A 247 18.55 20.23 4.52
CA ASN A 247 19.33 19.02 4.20
C ASN A 247 18.72 17.71 4.70
N ILE A 248 17.47 17.67 5.13
CA ILE A 248 16.82 16.43 5.63
C ILE A 248 16.83 15.31 4.58
N ARG A 249 16.58 15.63 3.30
CA ARG A 249 16.62 14.66 2.20
C ARG A 249 18.01 14.09 1.96
N GLU A 250 19.03 14.95 2.02
CA GLU A 250 20.43 14.53 1.88
C GLU A 250 20.86 13.65 3.05
N MET A 251 20.46 14.00 4.26
CA MET A 251 20.71 13.19 5.46
C MET A 251 20.09 11.79 5.32
N VAL A 252 18.83 11.70 4.92
CA VAL A 252 18.14 10.42 4.68
C VAL A 252 18.91 9.59 3.65
N LYS A 253 19.30 10.19 2.53
CA LYS A 253 20.05 9.53 1.47
C LYS A 253 21.38 8.97 2.00
N VAL A 254 22.17 9.78 2.72
CA VAL A 254 23.45 9.37 3.30
C VAL A 254 23.31 8.20 4.27
N TYR A 255 22.27 8.20 5.12
CA TYR A 255 22.05 7.09 6.04
C TYR A 255 21.58 5.82 5.32
N LYS A 256 20.77 5.93 4.28
CA LYS A 256 20.39 4.78 3.44
C LYS A 256 21.60 4.17 2.73
N GLU A 257 22.49 4.98 2.18
CA GLU A 257 23.75 4.53 1.58
C GLU A 257 24.68 3.81 2.59
N LYS A 258 24.60 4.19 3.86
CA LYS A 258 25.30 3.52 4.98
C LYS A 258 24.58 2.25 5.49
N GLY A 259 23.49 1.83 4.83
CA GLY A 259 22.74 0.62 5.18
C GLY A 259 21.82 0.79 6.38
N TYR A 260 21.37 2.01 6.69
CA TYR A 260 20.34 2.24 7.69
C TYR A 260 18.95 2.16 7.06
N LEU A 261 18.02 1.51 7.76
CA LEU A 261 16.58 1.65 7.54
C LEU A 261 16.15 3.00 8.14
N VAL A 262 15.51 3.87 7.38
CA VAL A 262 15.12 5.21 7.82
C VAL A 262 13.61 5.28 7.98
N GLY A 263 13.13 5.66 9.16
CA GLY A 263 11.70 5.75 9.45
C GLY A 263 11.27 6.99 10.19
N ILE A 264 9.96 7.22 10.21
CA ILE A 264 9.30 8.31 10.95
C ILE A 264 8.41 7.70 12.02
N ILE A 265 8.51 8.17 13.27
CA ILE A 265 7.55 7.86 14.34
C ILE A 265 7.00 9.17 14.89
N SER A 266 5.69 9.39 14.75
CA SER A 266 5.05 10.64 15.14
C SER A 266 3.70 10.41 15.84
N HIS A 267 3.31 11.32 16.72
CA HIS A 267 1.94 11.42 17.25
C HIS A 267 0.97 12.16 16.31
N SER A 268 1.41 12.55 15.11
CA SER A 268 0.57 13.10 14.07
C SER A 268 -0.22 12.00 13.34
N TYR A 269 -0.68 12.24 12.11
CA TYR A 269 -1.57 11.33 11.39
C TYR A 269 -0.86 10.64 10.21
N THR A 270 -1.25 9.38 9.93
CA THR A 270 -0.66 8.56 8.85
C THR A 270 -0.74 9.22 7.48
N LEU A 271 -1.80 9.96 7.17
CA LEU A 271 -1.89 10.74 5.93
C LEU A 271 -0.69 11.68 5.79
N ILE A 272 -0.37 12.41 6.85
CA ILE A 272 0.67 13.44 6.88
C ILE A 272 2.07 12.80 6.91
N THR A 273 2.28 11.82 7.78
CA THR A 273 3.58 11.14 7.85
C THR A 273 3.91 10.38 6.57
N ASN A 274 2.92 9.83 5.86
CA ASN A 274 3.12 9.22 4.56
C ASN A 274 3.51 10.23 3.49
N TYR A 275 2.91 11.43 3.49
CA TYR A 275 3.33 12.51 2.61
C TYR A 275 4.80 12.90 2.88
N VAL A 276 5.15 13.18 4.14
CA VAL A 276 6.52 13.56 4.54
C VAL A 276 7.50 12.45 4.21
N LYS A 277 7.17 11.19 4.52
CA LYS A 277 7.96 10.01 4.16
C LYS A 277 8.34 9.98 2.68
N GLN A 278 7.37 10.21 1.80
CA GLN A 278 7.61 10.25 0.36
C GLN A 278 8.51 11.42 -0.04
N GLN A 279 8.32 12.59 0.58
CA GLN A 279 9.12 13.79 0.27
C GLN A 279 10.59 13.65 0.65
N ILE A 280 10.90 12.97 1.74
CA ILE A 280 12.29 12.80 2.22
C ILE A 280 12.91 11.46 1.79
N GLY A 281 12.12 10.53 1.22
CA GLY A 281 12.60 9.21 0.79
C GLY A 281 12.82 8.22 1.93
N ALA A 282 12.12 8.37 3.08
CA ALA A 282 12.19 7.42 4.18
C ALA A 282 11.48 6.10 3.84
N ASP A 283 11.85 5.01 4.52
CA ASP A 283 11.38 3.65 4.20
C ASP A 283 10.03 3.34 4.82
N PHE A 284 9.78 3.79 6.05
CA PHE A 284 8.52 3.55 6.75
C PHE A 284 8.07 4.77 7.55
N SER A 285 6.80 4.79 7.94
CA SER A 285 6.25 5.77 8.89
C SER A 285 5.21 5.11 9.80
N VAL A 286 5.19 5.56 11.06
CA VAL A 286 4.29 5.08 12.12
C VAL A 286 3.64 6.28 12.78
N ALA A 287 2.31 6.33 12.78
CA ALA A 287 1.54 7.44 13.33
C ALA A 287 0.10 7.00 13.65
N HIS A 288 -0.71 7.91 14.18
CA HIS A 288 -2.13 7.67 14.43
C HIS A 288 -2.94 7.73 13.14
N GLN A 289 -4.13 7.14 13.15
CA GLN A 289 -5.02 7.14 11.98
C GLN A 289 -6.17 8.12 12.22
N LEU A 290 -6.19 9.23 11.49
CA LEU A 290 -7.37 10.08 11.38
C LEU A 290 -8.35 9.41 10.43
N GLU A 291 -9.58 9.21 10.88
CA GLU A 291 -10.62 8.58 10.08
C GLU A 291 -11.21 9.57 9.07
N PHE A 292 -11.51 9.07 7.86
CA PHE A 292 -12.15 9.84 6.80
C PHE A 292 -13.40 9.13 6.31
N PHE A 293 -14.44 9.91 6.06
CA PHE A 293 -15.66 9.47 5.39
C PHE A 293 -15.97 10.44 4.24
N GLU A 294 -16.19 9.91 3.05
CA GLU A 294 -16.41 10.70 1.82
C GLU A 294 -15.37 11.82 1.60
N GLY A 295 -14.10 11.50 1.87
CA GLY A 295 -12.97 12.44 1.69
C GLY A 295 -12.87 13.54 2.77
N LYS A 296 -13.69 13.49 3.82
CA LYS A 296 -13.67 14.44 4.95
C LYS A 296 -13.30 13.73 6.24
N ALA A 297 -12.49 14.38 7.07
CA ALA A 297 -12.15 13.88 8.39
C ALA A 297 -13.42 13.78 9.27
N THR A 298 -13.65 12.64 9.88
CA THR A 298 -14.74 12.44 10.84
C THR A 298 -14.43 13.11 12.18
N GLY A 299 -13.14 13.32 12.45
CA GLY A 299 -12.61 13.79 13.73
C GLY A 299 -12.23 12.63 14.67
N GLU A 300 -12.59 11.40 14.34
CA GLU A 300 -12.18 10.23 15.10
C GLU A 300 -10.72 9.86 14.79
N VAL A 301 -10.00 9.48 15.85
CA VAL A 301 -8.58 9.07 15.74
C VAL A 301 -8.43 7.67 16.31
N ASN A 302 -8.02 6.75 15.46
CA ASN A 302 -7.61 5.42 15.87
C ASN A 302 -6.15 5.46 16.33
N LEU A 303 -5.91 5.04 17.57
CA LEU A 303 -4.59 5.01 18.21
C LEU A 303 -4.07 3.57 18.14
N PRO A 304 -3.03 3.29 17.32
CA PRO A 304 -2.49 1.95 17.21
C PRO A 304 -1.98 1.40 18.55
N SER A 305 -2.22 0.11 18.80
CA SER A 305 -1.90 -0.57 20.06
C SER A 305 -0.43 -0.47 20.45
N TYR A 306 0.45 -0.39 19.49
CA TYR A 306 1.91 -0.31 19.72
C TYR A 306 2.40 1.04 20.27
N PHE A 307 1.56 2.07 20.40
CA PHE A 307 1.89 3.27 21.18
C PHE A 307 1.63 3.09 22.67
N PHE A 308 0.84 2.09 23.05
CA PHE A 308 0.52 1.83 24.45
C PHE A 308 1.60 1.00 25.13
N GLY A 309 1.83 1.29 26.41
CA GLY A 309 2.75 0.52 27.24
C GLY A 309 2.23 -0.90 27.50
N SER A 310 3.16 -1.83 27.54
CA SER A 310 2.96 -3.22 27.93
C SER A 310 3.87 -3.55 29.12
N PRO A 311 3.71 -4.71 29.78
CA PRO A 311 4.64 -5.14 30.83
C PRO A 311 6.10 -5.28 30.35
N GLU A 312 6.30 -5.40 29.04
CA GLU A 312 7.62 -5.56 28.38
C GLU A 312 8.18 -4.23 27.89
N SER A 313 7.45 -3.10 28.09
CA SER A 313 7.89 -1.77 27.66
C SER A 313 9.18 -1.36 28.35
N ILE A 314 10.13 -0.84 27.56
CA ILE A 314 11.42 -0.33 28.05
C ILE A 314 11.30 1.02 28.78
N CYS A 315 10.15 1.66 28.70
CA CYS A 315 9.85 2.91 29.39
C CYS A 315 8.57 2.76 30.25
N GLY A 316 8.48 3.58 31.32
CA GLY A 316 7.32 3.56 32.23
C GLY A 316 6.09 4.34 31.75
N HIS A 317 6.05 4.77 30.49
CA HIS A 317 4.95 5.57 29.96
C HIS A 317 3.84 4.68 29.40
N SER A 318 2.61 4.97 29.77
CA SER A 318 1.44 4.25 29.27
C SER A 318 1.15 4.48 27.78
N PHE A 319 1.64 5.59 27.22
CA PHE A 319 1.41 5.99 25.84
C PHE A 319 2.55 6.89 25.34
N CYS A 320 3.40 6.38 24.43
CA CYS A 320 4.52 7.16 23.90
C CYS A 320 5.13 6.56 22.63
N LYS A 321 5.97 7.36 21.95
CA LYS A 321 6.76 6.96 20.76
C LYS A 321 7.78 5.86 21.06
N THR A 322 8.28 5.74 22.29
CA THR A 322 9.25 4.69 22.67
C THR A 322 8.63 3.29 22.56
N ASN A 323 7.36 3.14 22.92
CA ASN A 323 6.64 1.87 22.73
C ASN A 323 6.52 1.54 21.25
N ALA A 324 6.17 2.52 20.41
CA ALA A 324 6.12 2.35 18.96
C ALA A 324 7.50 2.02 18.38
N LEU A 325 8.58 2.63 18.88
CA LEU A 325 9.94 2.30 18.49
C LEU A 325 10.32 0.86 18.81
N GLN A 326 9.99 0.40 20.02
CA GLN A 326 10.23 -1.00 20.42
C GLN A 326 9.52 -1.95 19.47
N HIS A 327 8.24 -1.72 19.19
CA HIS A 327 7.47 -2.51 18.25
C HIS A 327 8.10 -2.53 16.84
N VAL A 328 8.53 -1.38 16.33
CA VAL A 328 9.20 -1.26 15.03
C VAL A 328 10.53 -2.04 15.03
N CYS A 329 11.31 -1.96 16.11
CA CYS A 329 12.54 -2.74 16.24
C CYS A 329 12.31 -4.25 16.16
N GLU A 330 11.28 -4.74 16.83
CA GLU A 330 10.85 -6.14 16.78
C GLU A 330 10.37 -6.50 15.37
N GLN A 331 9.58 -5.64 14.76
CA GLN A 331 9.04 -5.82 13.42
C GLN A 331 10.14 -5.97 12.36
N TYR A 332 11.19 -5.15 12.43
CA TYR A 332 12.30 -5.17 11.48
C TYR A 332 13.52 -5.97 11.95
N ASN A 333 13.43 -6.66 13.08
CA ASN A 333 14.50 -7.44 13.70
C ASN A 333 15.78 -6.62 13.90
N VAL A 334 15.66 -5.35 14.26
CA VAL A 334 16.77 -4.45 14.57
C VAL A 334 16.92 -4.33 16.08
N LYS A 335 18.12 -4.59 16.60
CA LYS A 335 18.37 -4.43 18.04
C LYS A 335 18.38 -2.94 18.41
N LEU A 336 17.77 -2.56 19.53
CA LEU A 336 17.70 -1.18 20.01
C LEU A 336 19.06 -0.46 20.07
N LYS A 337 20.15 -1.16 20.42
CA LYS A 337 21.50 -0.61 20.41
C LYS A 337 22.01 -0.18 19.03
N ASN A 338 21.34 -0.60 17.98
CA ASN A 338 21.66 -0.28 16.59
C ASN A 338 20.70 0.77 16.01
N VAL A 339 19.92 1.43 16.87
CA VAL A 339 18.95 2.47 16.49
C VAL A 339 19.48 3.83 16.89
N ILE A 340 19.36 4.78 15.97
CA ILE A 340 19.53 6.20 16.23
C ILE A 340 18.12 6.81 16.27
N ALA A 341 17.73 7.43 17.36
CA ALA A 341 16.49 8.19 17.45
C ALA A 341 16.84 9.69 17.44
N VAL A 342 16.13 10.44 16.62
CA VAL A 342 16.29 11.88 16.46
C VAL A 342 14.92 12.53 16.71
N GLY A 343 14.86 13.46 17.63
CA GLY A 343 13.63 14.16 18.01
C GLY A 343 13.91 15.22 19.08
N ASP A 344 12.89 16.03 19.40
CA ASP A 344 12.87 17.03 20.47
C ASP A 344 12.73 16.39 21.87
#